data_12960e19e47198c9249871f7a426f091
#
_entry.id   12960e19e47198c9249871f7a426f091
#
_cell.length_a   1.000
_cell.length_b   1.000
_cell.length_c   1.000
_cell.angle_alpha   90.00
_cell.angle_beta   90.00
_cell.angle_gamma   90.00
#
_symmetry.space_group_name_H-M   'P 1'
#
loop_
_entity.id
_entity.type
_entity.pdbx_description
1 polymer ?
#
loop_
_entity_poly.entity_id
_entity_poly.type
_entity_poly.pdbx_seq_one_letter_code
_entity_poly.pdbx_strand_id
1 'polypeptide(L)'
;NHTPLPPDVPSLQPPVWATDSLLQEMPDAMGHAVGIRPPAGWICRISPDGKEWVMVASGFRNAVDIALNREGELFTYDSDLEFDVGAPWYRPTRVNHVTSGSEFGWRPGSAKWPEYFADSNGAVINIGPGSPTGISFGHHSNFPNQFKDKLFICDWTFGSIYTVDMDENGSSYVGTKKEFLNGQPLNISAMRFGPDGHMYFLVGGRNTASKLYRVRYIGN
;
A
#
# COMPACT_ATOMS: atom_id res chain seq x y z
N ASN A 1 7.35 1.08 7.40
CA ASN A 1 8.37 1.82 6.71
C ASN A 1 8.78 3.05 7.52
N HIS A 2 9.99 3.06 8.06
CA HIS A 2 10.36 3.99 9.13
C HIS A 2 11.63 4.79 8.78
N THR A 3 11.95 4.89 7.50
CA THR A 3 13.06 5.71 7.05
C THR A 3 12.68 7.18 7.18
N PRO A 4 13.45 8.01 7.91
CA PRO A 4 13.22 9.45 7.94
C PRO A 4 13.33 10.04 6.54
N LEU A 5 12.51 11.05 6.25
CA LEU A 5 12.72 11.87 5.06
C LEU A 5 14.08 12.57 5.13
N PRO A 6 14.78 12.75 4.02
CA PRO A 6 15.90 13.67 3.98
C PRO A 6 15.47 15.07 4.49
N PRO A 7 16.34 15.81 5.19
CA PRO A 7 16.01 17.16 5.63
C PRO A 7 15.68 18.04 4.42
N ASP A 8 14.79 18.99 4.63
CA ASP A 8 14.42 20.03 3.65
C ASP A 8 13.72 19.52 2.36
N VAL A 9 13.16 18.31 2.37
CA VAL A 9 12.33 17.83 1.25
C VAL A 9 11.04 18.62 1.19
N PRO A 10 10.76 19.33 0.06
CA PRO A 10 9.49 20.00 -0.14
C PRO A 10 8.31 19.04 -0.05
N SER A 11 7.23 19.47 0.57
CA SER A 11 6.01 18.69 0.75
C SER A 11 4.83 19.35 0.03
N LEU A 12 3.96 18.54 -0.58
CA LEU A 12 2.68 19.00 -1.11
C LEU A 12 1.60 19.08 -0.01
N GLN A 13 1.91 18.61 1.19
CA GLN A 13 1.03 18.70 2.36
C GLN A 13 1.26 19.98 3.14
N PRO A 14 0.24 20.47 3.88
CA PRO A 14 0.44 21.57 4.83
C PRO A 14 1.52 21.23 5.87
N PRO A 15 2.44 22.13 6.17
CA PRO A 15 3.55 21.85 7.10
C PRO A 15 3.11 21.40 8.50
N VAL A 16 1.96 21.88 8.97
CA VAL A 16 1.42 21.54 10.30
C VAL A 16 0.99 20.08 10.44
N TRP A 17 0.68 19.38 9.35
CA TRP A 17 0.24 17.99 9.41
C TRP A 17 1.30 17.04 9.97
N ALA A 18 2.57 17.33 9.74
CA ALA A 18 3.67 16.50 10.23
C ALA A 18 3.79 16.52 11.77
N THR A 19 3.31 17.58 12.41
CA THR A 19 3.38 17.78 13.87
C THR A 19 2.01 17.63 14.53
N ASP A 20 0.95 17.49 13.76
CA ASP A 20 -0.40 17.41 14.28
C ASP A 20 -0.68 16.06 14.94
N SER A 21 -1.31 16.10 16.10
CA SER A 21 -1.57 14.94 16.94
C SER A 21 -2.97 15.02 17.53
N LEU A 22 -3.79 14.02 17.22
CA LEU A 22 -5.16 13.95 17.74
C LEU A 22 -5.19 13.66 19.24
N LEU A 23 -4.28 12.82 19.70
CA LEU A 23 -4.10 12.43 21.10
C LEU A 23 -2.63 12.51 21.47
N GLN A 24 -2.35 12.51 22.77
CA GLN A 24 -0.98 12.41 23.24
C GLN A 24 -0.31 11.17 22.63
N GLU A 25 0.91 11.34 22.09
CA GLU A 25 1.69 10.22 21.58
C GLU A 25 1.92 9.17 22.65
N MET A 26 1.50 7.95 22.37
CA MET A 26 1.72 6.80 23.22
C MET A 26 2.75 5.87 22.56
N PRO A 27 3.57 5.15 23.33
CA PRO A 27 4.40 4.10 22.78
C PRO A 27 3.53 3.06 22.05
N ASP A 28 4.01 2.59 20.89
CA ASP A 28 3.40 1.44 20.24
C ASP A 28 3.45 0.23 21.18
N ALA A 29 2.29 -0.31 21.56
CA ALA A 29 2.15 -1.41 22.51
C ALA A 29 2.87 -2.70 22.06
N MET A 30 3.05 -2.89 20.74
CA MET A 30 3.78 -4.01 20.16
C MET A 30 5.27 -3.72 19.93
N GLY A 31 5.72 -2.50 20.19
CA GLY A 31 7.11 -2.08 20.01
C GLY A 31 7.56 -1.94 18.55
N HIS A 32 6.67 -1.96 17.58
CA HIS A 32 7.02 -1.95 16.15
C HIS A 32 7.41 -0.56 15.62
N ALA A 33 6.96 0.49 16.27
CA ALA A 33 7.13 1.87 15.82
C ALA A 33 7.58 2.82 16.92
N VAL A 34 8.35 2.33 17.87
CA VAL A 34 8.88 3.15 18.98
C VAL A 34 9.75 4.27 18.43
N GLY A 35 9.42 5.51 18.79
CA GLY A 35 10.16 6.70 18.37
C GLY A 35 9.89 7.16 16.93
N ILE A 36 8.99 6.52 16.22
CA ILE A 36 8.58 6.96 14.88
C ILE A 36 7.52 8.06 15.00
N ARG A 37 7.79 9.19 14.37
CA ARG A 37 6.91 10.35 14.35
C ARG A 37 6.29 10.55 12.97
N PRO A 38 5.18 11.30 12.85
CA PRO A 38 4.70 11.76 11.55
C PRO A 38 5.76 12.56 10.79
N PRO A 39 5.76 12.53 9.45
CA PRO A 39 5.00 11.64 8.59
C PRO A 39 5.64 10.25 8.56
N ALA A 40 4.96 9.21 9.03
CA ALA A 40 5.57 7.89 9.23
C ALA A 40 5.95 7.21 7.91
N GLY A 41 4.99 6.61 7.20
CA GLY A 41 5.20 6.13 5.84
C GLY A 41 4.92 7.25 4.84
N TRP A 42 5.76 7.41 3.84
CA TRP A 42 5.65 8.48 2.87
C TRP A 42 5.95 8.00 1.45
N ILE A 43 5.44 8.73 0.46
CA ILE A 43 5.74 8.55 -0.96
C ILE A 43 6.33 9.84 -1.49
N CYS A 44 7.48 9.75 -2.17
CA CYS A 44 8.14 10.86 -2.83
C CYS A 44 8.20 10.66 -4.34
N ARG A 45 8.08 11.75 -5.08
CA ARG A 45 8.54 11.86 -6.45
C ARG A 45 10.00 12.32 -6.44
N ILE A 46 10.83 11.63 -7.22
CA ILE A 46 12.26 11.91 -7.33
C ILE A 46 12.59 12.15 -8.80
N SER A 47 13.40 13.16 -9.09
CA SER A 47 13.91 13.38 -10.45
C SER A 47 14.79 12.22 -10.92
N PRO A 48 14.90 11.95 -12.24
CA PRO A 48 15.69 10.83 -12.75
C PRO A 48 17.18 10.87 -12.36
N ASP A 49 17.73 12.04 -12.07
CA ASP A 49 19.11 12.21 -11.59
C ASP A 49 19.24 12.12 -10.06
N GLY A 50 18.14 11.90 -9.35
CA GLY A 50 18.07 11.71 -7.89
C GLY A 50 18.24 12.98 -7.06
N LYS A 51 18.28 14.16 -7.67
CA LYS A 51 18.59 15.41 -6.95
C LYS A 51 17.39 16.15 -6.40
N GLU A 52 16.26 16.07 -7.09
CA GLU A 52 15.04 16.76 -6.69
C GLU A 52 14.06 15.77 -6.08
N TRP A 53 13.67 16.04 -4.86
CA TRP A 53 12.70 15.23 -4.10
C TRP A 53 11.50 16.08 -3.76
N VAL A 54 10.30 15.51 -3.89
CA VAL A 54 9.05 16.13 -3.45
C VAL A 54 8.22 15.06 -2.75
N MET A 55 7.83 15.28 -1.50
CA MET A 55 6.91 14.40 -0.79
C MET A 55 5.50 14.59 -1.35
N VAL A 56 4.95 13.52 -1.89
CA VAL A 56 3.62 13.49 -2.53
C VAL A 56 2.53 13.20 -1.51
N ALA A 57 2.75 12.23 -0.65
CA ALA A 57 1.76 11.75 0.31
C ALA A 57 2.43 11.12 1.53
N SER A 58 1.70 11.05 2.64
CA SER A 58 2.19 10.43 3.88
C SER A 58 1.06 9.78 4.71
N GLY A 59 1.35 9.40 5.94
CA GLY A 59 0.39 8.78 6.85
C GLY A 59 0.17 7.30 6.59
N PHE A 60 1.10 6.64 5.88
CA PHE A 60 1.07 5.19 5.69
C PHE A 60 1.72 4.47 6.87
N ARG A 61 1.23 3.26 7.14
CA ARG A 61 1.87 2.40 8.14
C ARG A 61 3.12 1.72 7.58
N ASN A 62 2.97 0.97 6.47
CA ASN A 62 4.07 0.22 5.85
C ASN A 62 3.74 -0.14 4.40
N ALA A 63 3.43 0.84 3.58
CA ALA A 63 3.32 0.64 2.14
C ALA A 63 4.68 0.26 1.55
N VAL A 64 4.74 -0.82 0.76
CA VAL A 64 5.99 -1.38 0.24
C VAL A 64 6.17 -1.09 -1.24
N ASP A 65 5.06 -1.02 -1.98
CA ASP A 65 5.06 -0.95 -3.44
C ASP A 65 3.95 -0.01 -3.93
N ILE A 66 4.09 0.46 -5.16
CA ILE A 66 3.17 1.38 -5.82
C ILE A 66 2.82 0.92 -7.24
N ALA A 67 1.65 1.29 -7.72
CA ALA A 67 1.22 1.04 -9.09
C ALA A 67 0.47 2.26 -9.67
N LEU A 68 0.61 2.47 -10.97
CA LEU A 68 -0.12 3.49 -11.72
C LEU A 68 -1.19 2.84 -12.58
N ASN A 69 -2.40 3.41 -12.60
CA ASN A 69 -3.42 3.01 -13.58
C ASN A 69 -3.12 3.62 -14.97
N ARG A 70 -4.02 3.44 -15.95
CA ARG A 70 -3.83 3.96 -17.32
C ARG A 70 -3.87 5.48 -17.37
N GLU A 71 -4.60 6.09 -16.48
CA GLU A 71 -4.77 7.53 -16.35
C GLU A 71 -3.58 8.18 -15.64
N GLY A 72 -2.65 7.38 -15.09
CA GLY A 72 -1.46 7.85 -14.38
C GLY A 72 -1.71 8.12 -12.91
N GLU A 73 -2.82 7.66 -12.34
CA GLU A 73 -3.12 7.80 -10.93
C GLU A 73 -2.44 6.72 -10.10
N LEU A 74 -2.01 7.08 -8.92
CA LEU A 74 -1.14 6.29 -8.06
C LEU A 74 -1.92 5.52 -7.00
N PHE A 75 -1.58 4.24 -6.85
CA PHE A 75 -2.15 3.37 -5.83
C PHE A 75 -1.07 2.67 -5.02
N THR A 76 -1.40 2.35 -3.77
CA THR A 76 -0.55 1.52 -2.91
C THR A 76 -1.38 0.60 -2.04
N TYR A 77 -0.77 -0.50 -1.58
CA TYR A 77 -1.36 -1.45 -0.64
C TYR A 77 -0.63 -1.33 0.70
N ASP A 78 -1.34 -0.80 1.72
CA ASP A 78 -0.77 -0.47 3.02
C ASP A 78 -1.12 -1.52 4.08
N SER A 79 -0.25 -1.66 5.07
CA SER A 79 -0.36 -2.65 6.15
C SER A 79 -1.48 -2.32 7.14
N ASP A 80 -1.92 -3.35 7.82
CA ASP A 80 -2.82 -3.25 8.97
C ASP A 80 -2.14 -2.68 10.22
N LEU A 81 -2.94 -2.37 11.20
CA LEU A 81 -2.51 -2.01 12.54
C LEU A 81 -3.26 -2.92 13.52
N GLU A 82 -2.52 -3.72 14.27
CA GLU A 82 -3.09 -4.71 15.19
C GLU A 82 -3.47 -4.11 16.54
N PHE A 83 -2.84 -2.98 16.88
CA PHE A 83 -3.08 -2.23 18.10
C PHE A 83 -3.24 -0.75 17.79
N ASP A 84 -4.16 -0.09 18.48
CA ASP A 84 -4.37 1.34 18.40
C ASP A 84 -4.69 1.89 19.80
N VAL A 85 -4.11 3.02 20.19
CA VAL A 85 -4.30 3.64 21.52
C VAL A 85 -4.02 2.65 22.68
N GLY A 86 -2.98 1.82 22.56
CA GLY A 86 -2.62 0.84 23.57
C GLY A 86 -3.61 -0.32 23.74
N ALA A 87 -4.58 -0.46 22.86
CA ALA A 87 -5.59 -1.51 22.87
C ALA A 87 -5.53 -2.36 21.58
N PRO A 88 -6.02 -3.61 21.59
CA PRO A 88 -6.04 -4.47 20.41
C PRO A 88 -7.17 -4.06 19.43
N TRP A 89 -7.24 -2.80 19.08
CA TRP A 89 -8.16 -2.24 18.10
C TRP A 89 -7.58 -2.39 16.72
N TYR A 90 -8.13 -3.31 15.98
CA TYR A 90 -7.65 -3.68 14.67
C TYR A 90 -8.04 -2.67 13.59
N ARG A 91 -7.07 -2.28 12.75
CA ARG A 91 -7.27 -1.52 11.52
C ARG A 91 -6.80 -2.38 10.34
N PRO A 92 -7.64 -2.61 9.31
CA PRO A 92 -7.31 -3.53 8.22
C PRO A 92 -6.19 -3.04 7.32
N THR A 93 -5.56 -3.97 6.60
CA THR A 93 -4.79 -3.64 5.40
C THR A 93 -5.72 -3.03 4.36
N ARG A 94 -5.21 -2.13 3.51
CA ARG A 94 -6.07 -1.37 2.62
C ARG A 94 -5.37 -0.94 1.34
N VAL A 95 -6.13 -0.85 0.26
CA VAL A 95 -5.68 -0.19 -0.97
C VAL A 95 -6.03 1.29 -0.89
N ASN A 96 -5.05 2.14 -1.13
CA ASN A 96 -5.20 3.59 -1.12
C ASN A 96 -5.02 4.16 -2.53
N HIS A 97 -5.87 5.10 -2.90
CA HIS A 97 -5.66 5.99 -4.04
C HIS A 97 -4.85 7.20 -3.55
N VAL A 98 -3.65 7.35 -4.07
CA VAL A 98 -2.67 8.32 -3.58
C VAL A 98 -2.69 9.57 -4.44
N THR A 99 -3.44 10.56 -4.04
CA THR A 99 -3.47 11.88 -4.68
C THR A 99 -2.37 12.78 -4.13
N SER A 100 -2.01 13.83 -4.88
CA SER A 100 -1.01 14.80 -4.46
C SER A 100 -1.43 15.53 -3.18
N GLY A 101 -0.59 15.50 -2.16
CA GLY A 101 -0.87 16.11 -0.86
C GLY A 101 -1.73 15.24 0.08
N SER A 102 -2.07 14.01 -0.31
CA SER A 102 -2.91 13.14 0.53
C SER A 102 -2.21 12.68 1.81
N GLU A 103 -3.02 12.51 2.86
CA GLU A 103 -2.63 11.99 4.17
C GLU A 103 -3.56 10.84 4.54
N PHE A 104 -2.99 9.70 4.98
CA PHE A 104 -3.76 8.49 5.25
C PHE A 104 -3.92 8.19 6.75
N GLY A 105 -3.53 9.13 7.58
CA GLY A 105 -3.90 9.19 9.00
C GLY A 105 -3.19 8.21 9.92
N TRP A 106 -2.15 7.47 9.48
CA TRP A 106 -1.44 6.60 10.40
C TRP A 106 -0.64 7.42 11.44
N ARG A 107 -0.80 7.05 12.71
CA ARG A 107 -0.07 7.64 13.84
C ARG A 107 0.36 6.53 14.78
N PRO A 108 1.63 6.46 15.20
CA PRO A 108 2.12 5.38 16.05
C PRO A 108 1.55 5.50 17.46
N GLY A 109 0.82 4.49 17.91
CA GLY A 109 0.36 4.35 19.29
C GLY A 109 -0.67 5.36 19.78
N SER A 110 -1.08 6.32 18.96
CA SER A 110 -1.91 7.45 19.38
C SER A 110 -3.20 7.65 18.59
N ALA A 111 -3.79 6.62 18.10
CA ALA A 111 -4.92 6.55 17.20
C ALA A 111 -4.59 6.95 15.75
N LYS A 112 -5.01 6.11 14.82
CA LYS A 112 -5.08 6.48 13.42
C LYS A 112 -6.21 7.50 13.24
N TRP A 113 -5.95 8.55 12.48
CA TRP A 113 -6.98 9.54 12.16
C TRP A 113 -8.16 8.91 11.43
N PRO A 114 -9.38 9.21 11.84
CA PRO A 114 -10.58 8.69 11.19
C PRO A 114 -10.72 9.19 9.75
N GLU A 115 -11.28 8.35 8.89
CA GLU A 115 -11.52 8.68 7.47
C GLU A 115 -12.57 9.77 7.25
N TYR A 116 -13.33 10.13 8.27
CA TYR A 116 -14.29 11.24 8.21
C TYR A 116 -13.66 12.61 8.50
N PHE A 117 -12.37 12.67 8.84
CA PHE A 117 -11.64 13.93 8.91
C PHE A 117 -11.28 14.38 7.50
N ALA A 118 -11.40 15.70 7.25
CA ALA A 118 -11.16 16.27 5.93
C ALA A 118 -9.72 16.08 5.42
N ASP A 119 -8.78 15.93 6.32
CA ASP A 119 -7.35 15.75 6.08
C ASP A 119 -6.86 14.30 6.29
N SER A 120 -7.78 13.33 6.35
CA SER A 120 -7.46 11.90 6.43
C SER A 120 -8.21 11.14 5.34
N ASN A 121 -7.49 10.74 4.31
CA ASN A 121 -8.10 10.05 3.17
C ASN A 121 -8.54 8.63 3.53
N GLY A 122 -9.72 8.26 3.03
CA GLY A 122 -10.26 6.91 3.10
C GLY A 122 -9.56 5.96 2.14
N ALA A 123 -9.79 4.65 2.35
CA ALA A 123 -9.31 3.61 1.46
C ALA A 123 -10.22 3.44 0.24
N VAL A 124 -9.66 3.02 -0.89
CA VAL A 124 -10.44 2.46 -2.01
C VAL A 124 -11.17 1.20 -1.57
N ILE A 125 -10.48 0.35 -0.79
CA ILE A 125 -11.06 -0.85 -0.19
C ILE A 125 -10.22 -1.27 1.03
N ASN A 126 -10.91 -1.66 2.09
CA ASN A 126 -10.32 -2.38 3.22
C ASN A 126 -10.26 -3.88 2.89
N ILE A 127 -9.07 -4.47 2.99
CA ILE A 127 -8.83 -5.86 2.59
C ILE A 127 -9.04 -6.84 3.77
N GLY A 128 -8.60 -6.49 4.96
CA GLY A 128 -8.64 -7.32 6.15
C GLY A 128 -7.25 -7.60 6.71
N PRO A 129 -7.08 -8.67 7.50
CA PRO A 129 -5.77 -9.09 7.99
C PRO A 129 -4.84 -9.46 6.83
N GLY A 130 -3.54 -9.22 6.99
CA GLY A 130 -2.55 -9.63 6.01
C GLY A 130 -1.23 -8.89 6.09
N SER A 131 -0.34 -9.22 5.18
CA SER A 131 0.94 -8.56 4.98
C SER A 131 1.07 -8.12 3.53
N PRO A 132 0.73 -6.87 3.22
CA PRO A 132 0.86 -6.29 1.89
C PRO A 132 2.28 -6.37 1.34
N THR A 133 2.40 -6.76 0.06
CA THR A 133 3.68 -6.80 -0.64
C THR A 133 3.55 -6.21 -2.05
N GLY A 134 3.52 -7.02 -3.11
CA GLY A 134 3.47 -6.51 -4.47
C GLY A 134 2.12 -5.94 -4.87
N ILE A 135 2.15 -4.92 -5.74
CA ILE A 135 0.97 -4.30 -6.35
C ILE A 135 1.26 -4.00 -7.83
N SER A 136 0.33 -4.29 -8.73
CA SER A 136 0.49 -3.99 -10.17
C SER A 136 -0.85 -4.02 -10.89
N PHE A 137 -1.04 -3.13 -11.87
CA PHE A 137 -2.16 -3.24 -12.81
C PHE A 137 -1.90 -4.28 -13.90
N GLY A 138 -2.97 -4.87 -14.43
CA GLY A 138 -2.92 -5.89 -15.48
C GLY A 138 -2.71 -5.39 -16.90
N HIS A 139 -2.46 -4.09 -17.13
CA HIS A 139 -2.41 -3.45 -18.45
C HIS A 139 -1.50 -4.16 -19.45
N HIS A 140 -0.35 -4.60 -19.02
CA HIS A 140 0.68 -5.24 -19.85
C HIS A 140 0.59 -6.76 -19.86
N SER A 141 -0.42 -7.34 -19.21
CA SER A 141 -0.59 -8.78 -19.15
C SER A 141 -1.11 -9.36 -20.49
N ASN A 142 -0.81 -10.63 -20.75
CA ASN A 142 -1.46 -11.43 -21.78
C ASN A 142 -2.74 -12.11 -21.29
N PHE A 143 -3.25 -11.71 -20.12
CA PHE A 143 -4.51 -12.21 -19.59
C PHE A 143 -5.70 -11.64 -20.39
N PRO A 144 -6.87 -12.30 -20.32
CA PRO A 144 -8.10 -11.80 -20.97
C PRO A 144 -8.43 -10.36 -20.57
N ASN A 145 -9.16 -9.67 -21.44
CA ASN A 145 -9.47 -8.24 -21.29
C ASN A 145 -10.07 -7.88 -19.92
N GLN A 146 -10.84 -8.78 -19.32
CA GLN A 146 -11.42 -8.58 -17.99
C GLN A 146 -10.38 -8.37 -16.87
N PHE A 147 -9.10 -8.65 -17.12
CA PHE A 147 -8.01 -8.47 -16.15
C PHE A 147 -7.12 -7.25 -16.44
N LYS A 148 -7.29 -6.61 -17.61
CA LYS A 148 -6.39 -5.54 -18.06
C LYS A 148 -6.41 -4.33 -17.14
N ASP A 149 -7.56 -3.95 -16.65
CA ASP A 149 -7.72 -2.75 -15.81
C ASP A 149 -7.85 -3.07 -14.31
N LYS A 150 -7.72 -4.36 -13.95
CA LYS A 150 -7.71 -4.76 -12.54
C LYS A 150 -6.38 -4.47 -11.88
N LEU A 151 -6.45 -4.07 -10.63
CA LEU A 151 -5.30 -3.99 -9.75
C LEU A 151 -5.07 -5.36 -9.11
N PHE A 152 -3.87 -5.89 -9.25
CA PHE A 152 -3.42 -7.11 -8.56
C PHE A 152 -2.66 -6.70 -7.30
N ILE A 153 -2.99 -7.32 -6.17
CA ILE A 153 -2.33 -7.11 -4.88
C ILE A 153 -1.93 -8.44 -4.26
N CYS A 154 -0.77 -8.47 -3.62
CA CYS A 154 -0.21 -9.68 -3.04
C CYS A 154 -0.23 -9.62 -1.51
N ASP A 155 -0.59 -10.75 -0.90
CA ASP A 155 -0.52 -10.95 0.53
C ASP A 155 0.51 -12.03 0.88
N TRP A 156 1.49 -11.67 1.71
CA TRP A 156 2.55 -12.57 2.14
C TRP A 156 2.07 -13.59 3.18
N THR A 157 1.22 -13.16 4.11
CA THR A 157 0.77 -13.98 5.24
C THR A 157 -0.11 -15.13 4.78
N PHE A 158 -1.08 -14.85 3.94
CA PHE A 158 -2.05 -15.84 3.46
C PHE A 158 -1.65 -16.51 2.15
N GLY A 159 -0.57 -16.07 1.52
CA GLY A 159 -0.12 -16.64 0.25
C GLY A 159 -1.11 -16.42 -0.89
N SER A 160 -1.67 -15.23 -0.96
CA SER A 160 -2.74 -14.89 -1.91
C SER A 160 -2.35 -13.77 -2.85
N ILE A 161 -2.85 -13.85 -4.08
CA ILE A 161 -2.98 -12.71 -4.99
C ILE A 161 -4.47 -12.44 -5.15
N TYR A 162 -4.87 -11.21 -4.93
CA TYR A 162 -6.23 -10.73 -5.19
C TYR A 162 -6.23 -9.81 -6.41
N THR A 163 -7.36 -9.76 -7.10
CA THR A 163 -7.68 -8.68 -8.03
C THR A 163 -8.66 -7.72 -7.35
N VAL A 164 -8.50 -6.44 -7.60
CA VAL A 164 -9.43 -5.40 -7.18
C VAL A 164 -10.03 -4.77 -8.44
N ASP A 165 -11.34 -4.90 -8.58
CA ASP A 165 -12.15 -4.11 -9.50
C ASP A 165 -12.37 -2.74 -8.86
N MET A 166 -12.20 -1.67 -9.61
CA MET A 166 -12.36 -0.31 -9.11
C MET A 166 -13.39 0.45 -9.95
N ASP A 167 -14.37 1.00 -9.27
CA ASP A 167 -15.37 1.89 -9.85
C ASP A 167 -15.09 3.33 -9.39
N GLU A 168 -15.27 4.31 -10.26
CA GLU A 168 -15.13 5.71 -9.92
C GLU A 168 -16.15 6.11 -8.84
N ASN A 169 -15.69 6.86 -7.85
CA ASN A 169 -16.50 7.37 -6.75
C ASN A 169 -16.07 8.78 -6.36
N GLY A 170 -16.76 9.78 -6.90
CA GLY A 170 -16.39 11.18 -6.73
C GLY A 170 -15.02 11.48 -7.34
N SER A 171 -14.09 11.94 -6.51
CA SER A 171 -12.69 12.20 -6.90
C SER A 171 -11.74 11.03 -6.63
N SER A 172 -12.28 9.84 -6.34
CA SER A 172 -11.52 8.65 -6.03
C SER A 172 -12.24 7.40 -6.56
N TYR A 173 -12.02 6.24 -5.93
CA TYR A 173 -12.55 4.96 -6.34
C TYR A 173 -13.13 4.19 -5.15
N VAL A 174 -14.04 3.26 -5.45
CA VAL A 174 -14.47 2.21 -4.53
C VAL A 174 -14.10 0.86 -5.14
N GLY A 175 -13.55 -0.04 -4.33
CA GLY A 175 -13.00 -1.31 -4.79
C GLY A 175 -13.81 -2.53 -4.38
N THR A 176 -13.76 -3.58 -5.21
CA THR A 176 -14.25 -4.91 -4.88
C THR A 176 -13.15 -5.93 -5.13
N LYS A 177 -12.77 -6.69 -4.08
CA LYS A 177 -11.72 -7.70 -4.22
C LYS A 177 -12.27 -9.06 -4.61
N LYS A 178 -11.50 -9.80 -5.42
CA LYS A 178 -11.70 -11.22 -5.73
C LYS A 178 -10.39 -11.97 -5.59
N GLU A 179 -10.43 -13.20 -5.12
CA GLU A 179 -9.25 -14.05 -5.11
C GLU A 179 -8.89 -14.43 -6.55
N PHE A 180 -7.61 -14.30 -6.91
CA PHE A 180 -7.06 -14.67 -8.20
C PHE A 180 -6.21 -15.93 -8.09
N LEU A 181 -5.39 -16.05 -7.05
CA LEU A 181 -4.52 -17.18 -6.80
C LEU A 181 -4.30 -17.30 -5.29
N ASN A 182 -4.29 -18.53 -4.79
CA ASN A 182 -3.95 -18.83 -3.41
C ASN A 182 -3.12 -20.11 -3.34
N GLY A 183 -2.26 -20.22 -2.33
CA GLY A 183 -1.48 -21.41 -2.05
C GLY A 183 -0.84 -21.37 -0.67
N GLN A 184 -0.55 -22.56 -0.12
CA GLN A 184 0.15 -22.68 1.16
C GLN A 184 1.15 -23.84 1.10
N PRO A 185 2.42 -23.57 1.43
CA PRO A 185 3.02 -22.26 1.71
C PRO A 185 3.29 -21.48 0.43
N LEU A 186 2.86 -20.21 0.36
CA LEU A 186 3.08 -19.33 -0.79
C LEU A 186 3.30 -17.86 -0.33
N ASN A 187 4.32 -17.62 0.44
CA ASN A 187 4.62 -16.29 0.99
C ASN A 187 5.12 -15.34 -0.10
N ILE A 188 4.19 -14.68 -0.79
CA ILE A 188 4.47 -13.85 -1.97
C ILE A 188 5.09 -12.52 -1.50
N SER A 189 6.30 -12.24 -1.94
CA SER A 189 7.08 -11.06 -1.53
C SER A 189 7.12 -9.95 -2.58
N ALA A 190 6.89 -10.26 -3.85
CA ALA A 190 6.82 -9.28 -4.94
C ALA A 190 6.10 -9.88 -6.15
N MET A 191 5.56 -9.02 -7.02
CA MET A 191 4.91 -9.42 -8.28
C MET A 191 5.08 -8.34 -9.34
N ARG A 192 5.30 -8.76 -10.59
CA ARG A 192 5.32 -7.88 -11.78
C ARG A 192 4.83 -8.62 -13.01
N PHE A 193 4.30 -7.87 -13.97
CA PHE A 193 4.11 -8.36 -15.32
C PHE A 193 5.39 -8.14 -16.12
N GLY A 194 5.88 -9.21 -16.76
CA GLY A 194 7.07 -9.16 -17.59
C GLY A 194 6.78 -8.59 -18.99
N PRO A 195 7.83 -8.28 -19.78
CA PRO A 195 7.67 -7.79 -21.16
C PRO A 195 7.00 -8.79 -22.08
N ASP A 196 6.98 -10.07 -21.72
CA ASP A 196 6.26 -11.15 -22.39
C ASP A 196 4.77 -11.24 -22.02
N GLY A 197 4.30 -10.33 -21.17
CA GLY A 197 2.92 -10.27 -20.70
C GLY A 197 2.54 -11.34 -19.67
N HIS A 198 3.48 -12.15 -19.21
CA HIS A 198 3.21 -13.10 -18.14
C HIS A 198 3.37 -12.44 -16.75
N MET A 199 2.63 -12.96 -15.78
CA MET A 199 2.84 -12.57 -14.39
C MET A 199 3.99 -13.36 -13.81
N TYR A 200 4.92 -12.65 -13.16
CA TYR A 200 6.00 -13.24 -12.37
C TYR A 200 5.84 -12.81 -10.92
N PHE A 201 5.98 -13.77 -9.99
CA PHE A 201 6.00 -13.45 -8.59
C PHE A 201 7.08 -14.24 -7.83
N LEU A 202 7.59 -13.60 -6.79
CA LEU A 202 8.59 -14.16 -5.90
C LEU A 202 7.94 -14.65 -4.62
N VAL A 203 8.37 -15.80 -4.16
CA VAL A 203 8.02 -16.34 -2.83
C VAL A 203 9.28 -16.36 -2.00
N GLY A 204 9.19 -15.98 -0.73
CA GLY A 204 10.32 -15.99 0.19
C GLY A 204 10.13 -15.13 1.42
N GLY A 205 11.21 -15.01 2.21
CA GLY A 205 11.24 -14.25 3.46
C GLY A 205 10.94 -15.09 4.71
N ARG A 206 11.44 -14.66 5.86
CA ARG A 206 11.24 -15.28 7.18
C ARG A 206 11.38 -16.80 7.18
N ASN A 207 12.54 -17.32 6.68
CA ASN A 207 12.86 -18.75 6.58
C ASN A 207 12.01 -19.56 5.58
N THR A 208 11.22 -18.91 4.73
CA THR A 208 10.55 -19.58 3.61
C THR A 208 11.52 -19.79 2.46
N ALA A 209 11.52 -20.98 1.84
CA ALA A 209 12.34 -21.24 0.67
C ALA A 209 11.98 -20.31 -0.49
N SER A 210 12.97 -19.63 -1.04
CA SER A 210 12.76 -18.68 -2.13
C SER A 210 12.49 -19.39 -3.45
N LYS A 211 11.50 -18.91 -4.19
CA LYS A 211 11.13 -19.40 -5.51
C LYS A 211 10.63 -18.27 -6.40
N LEU A 212 10.85 -18.40 -7.71
CA LEU A 212 10.25 -17.58 -8.74
C LEU A 212 9.19 -18.39 -9.47
N TYR A 213 7.99 -17.84 -9.54
CA TYR A 213 6.87 -18.42 -10.28
C TYR A 213 6.50 -17.57 -11.49
N ARG A 214 5.99 -18.23 -12.52
CA ARG A 214 5.40 -17.60 -13.70
C ARG A 214 3.98 -18.10 -13.91
N VAL A 215 3.03 -17.18 -14.03
CA VAL A 215 1.65 -17.46 -14.40
C VAL A 215 1.43 -16.99 -15.83
N ARG A 216 0.92 -17.86 -16.68
CA ARG A 216 0.55 -17.56 -18.08
C ARG A 216 -0.88 -17.95 -18.34
N TYR A 217 -1.57 -17.18 -19.16
CA TYR A 217 -2.86 -17.59 -19.70
C TYR A 217 -2.63 -18.62 -20.82
N ILE A 218 -3.39 -19.72 -20.78
CA ILE A 218 -3.31 -20.84 -21.75
C ILE A 218 -4.62 -21.07 -22.49
N GLY A 219 -5.61 -20.18 -22.32
CA GLY A 219 -6.86 -20.20 -23.08
C GLY A 219 -6.67 -19.63 -24.49
N ASN A 220 -7.63 -19.93 -25.37
CA ASN A 220 -7.71 -19.39 -26.73
C ASN A 220 -8.32 -17.99 -26.73
#